data_873b4cedd2baab598b121b593b2232d4
#
_entry.id   873b4cedd2baab598b121b593b2232d4
#
_cell.length_a   1.000
_cell.length_b   1.000
_cell.length_c   1.000
_cell.angle_alpha   90.00
_cell.angle_beta   90.00
_cell.angle_gamma   90.00
#
_symmetry.space_group_name_H-M   'P 1'
#
loop_
_entity.id
_entity.type
_entity.pdbx_description
1 polymer ?
#
loop_
_entity_poly.entity_id
_entity_poly.type
_entity_poly.pdbx_seq_one_letter_code
_entity_poly.pdbx_strand_id
1 'polypeptide(L)'
;MILRKEYGFEAAHFIYNHPGKCRNLHGHSYKLFVLLEGAVNAETGMIIDFDDLSKVVVDKVVSKLDHRFLNDLIPLSTAENISVWIWEQLKPDLPLLCQIEVYETTDNCVIYRGV
;
A
#
# COMPACT_ATOMS: atom_id res chain seq x y z
N MET A 1 15.54 -1.37 14.17
CA MET A 1 14.29 -2.14 14.46
C MET A 1 13.28 -1.81 13.40
N ILE A 2 12.55 -2.80 12.93
CA ILE A 2 11.52 -2.61 11.90
C ILE A 2 10.16 -2.93 12.49
N LEU A 3 9.21 -2.03 12.30
CA LEU A 3 7.82 -2.19 12.63
C LEU A 3 7.05 -2.48 11.35
N ARG A 4 6.13 -3.46 11.38
CA ARG A 4 5.34 -3.87 10.22
C ARG A 4 3.87 -3.95 10.60
N LYS A 5 3.00 -3.30 9.84
CA LYS A 5 1.56 -3.33 10.09
C LYS A 5 0.79 -3.64 8.81
N GLU A 6 -0.26 -4.46 8.92
CA GLU A 6 -1.12 -4.88 7.83
C GLU A 6 -2.35 -3.98 7.73
N TYR A 7 -2.73 -3.70 6.49
CA TYR A 7 -3.97 -3.02 6.12
C TYR A 7 -4.61 -3.78 4.96
N GLY A 8 -5.92 -3.62 4.78
CA GLY A 8 -6.63 -4.24 3.68
C GLY A 8 -7.54 -3.26 2.97
N PHE A 9 -7.76 -3.47 1.68
CA PHE A 9 -8.77 -2.75 0.91
C PHE A 9 -9.30 -3.62 -0.21
N GLU A 10 -10.58 -3.45 -0.51
CA GLU A 10 -11.27 -4.12 -1.59
C GLU A 10 -11.36 -3.17 -2.77
N ALA A 11 -10.88 -3.57 -3.94
CA ALA A 11 -10.86 -2.68 -5.09
C ALA A 11 -10.97 -3.46 -6.39
N ALA A 12 -11.49 -2.77 -7.42
CA ALA A 12 -11.63 -3.30 -8.75
C ALA A 12 -10.70 -2.59 -9.71
N HIS A 13 -10.25 -3.30 -10.73
CA HIS A 13 -9.42 -2.75 -11.80
C HIS A 13 -9.46 -3.58 -13.07
N PHE A 14 -8.86 -3.08 -14.13
CA PHE A 14 -8.52 -3.86 -15.31
C PHE A 14 -7.15 -3.41 -15.85
N ILE A 15 -6.50 -4.32 -16.59
CA ILE A 15 -5.20 -4.04 -17.21
C ILE A 15 -5.43 -3.96 -18.72
N TYR A 16 -5.56 -2.77 -19.25
CA TYR A 16 -6.05 -2.55 -20.63
C TYR A 16 -5.17 -3.15 -21.72
N ASN A 17 -3.88 -3.35 -21.50
CA ASN A 17 -2.96 -3.95 -22.47
C ASN A 17 -2.69 -5.44 -22.22
N HIS A 18 -3.41 -6.06 -21.26
CA HIS A 18 -3.16 -7.45 -20.90
C HIS A 18 -3.74 -8.39 -21.96
N PRO A 19 -2.99 -9.41 -22.43
CA PRO A 19 -3.49 -10.37 -23.42
C PRO A 19 -4.49 -11.37 -22.89
N GLY A 20 -4.56 -11.56 -21.56
CA GLY A 20 -5.45 -12.50 -20.89
C GLY A 20 -6.66 -11.85 -20.24
N LYS A 21 -7.27 -12.58 -19.30
CA LYS A 21 -8.50 -12.16 -18.61
C LYS A 21 -8.34 -10.91 -17.74
N CYS A 22 -7.12 -10.53 -17.36
CA CYS A 22 -6.88 -9.33 -16.54
C CYS A 22 -7.25 -8.03 -17.26
N ARG A 23 -7.44 -8.03 -18.57
CA ARG A 23 -7.97 -6.88 -19.30
C ARG A 23 -9.46 -6.65 -19.05
N ASN A 24 -10.15 -7.61 -18.45
CA ASN A 24 -11.55 -7.49 -18.06
C ASN A 24 -11.63 -6.94 -16.64
N LEU A 25 -12.70 -6.20 -16.35
CA LEU A 25 -12.94 -5.69 -15.00
C LEU A 25 -13.04 -6.84 -14.00
N HIS A 26 -12.28 -6.76 -12.93
CA HIS A 26 -12.28 -7.74 -11.85
C HIS A 26 -11.85 -7.07 -10.54
N GLY A 27 -12.01 -7.76 -9.43
CA GLY A 27 -11.68 -7.23 -8.11
C GLY A 27 -10.78 -8.16 -7.32
N HIS A 28 -10.11 -7.57 -6.34
CA HIS A 28 -9.24 -8.27 -5.40
C HIS A 28 -9.45 -7.76 -3.98
N SER A 29 -9.17 -8.63 -3.01
CA SER A 29 -8.95 -8.25 -1.62
C SER A 29 -7.47 -7.99 -1.45
N TYR A 30 -7.07 -6.73 -1.60
CA TYR A 30 -5.67 -6.33 -1.46
C TYR A 30 -5.24 -6.33 -0.01
N LYS A 31 -3.99 -6.71 0.24
CA LYS A 31 -3.33 -6.48 1.52
C LYS A 31 -2.12 -5.59 1.32
N LEU A 32 -1.98 -4.62 2.20
CA LEU A 32 -0.85 -3.71 2.23
C LEU A 32 -0.13 -3.88 3.56
N PHE A 33 1.18 -4.11 3.50
CA PHE A 33 2.03 -4.06 4.68
C PHE A 33 2.91 -2.83 4.59
N VAL A 34 2.95 -2.07 5.67
CA VAL A 34 3.76 -0.85 5.78
C VAL A 34 4.84 -1.10 6.81
N LEU A 35 6.10 -0.93 6.41
CA LEU A 35 7.27 -1.15 7.25
C LEU A 35 8.00 0.16 7.50
N LEU A 36 8.25 0.45 8.77
CA LEU A 36 9.05 1.59 9.20
C LEU A 36 10.29 1.08 9.91
N GLU A 37 11.42 1.69 9.62
CA GLU A 37 12.69 1.36 10.28
C GLU A 37 13.20 2.57 11.05
N GLY A 38 13.55 2.36 12.31
CA GLY A 38 14.06 3.43 13.15
C GLY A 38 14.46 2.96 14.53
N ALA A 39 14.93 3.92 15.34
CA ALA A 39 15.28 3.70 16.72
C ALA A 39 14.04 3.86 17.61
N VAL A 40 14.03 3.16 18.73
CA VAL A 40 13.01 3.31 19.76
C VAL A 40 13.21 4.65 20.45
N ASN A 41 12.15 5.46 20.55
CA ASN A 41 12.16 6.68 21.33
C ASN A 41 12.24 6.31 22.83
N ALA A 42 13.22 6.87 23.53
CA ALA A 42 13.48 6.51 24.94
C ALA A 42 12.32 6.89 25.88
N GLU A 43 11.56 7.92 25.56
CA GLU A 43 10.46 8.38 26.40
C GLU A 43 9.18 7.58 26.16
N THR A 44 8.85 7.29 24.89
CA THR A 44 7.61 6.60 24.54
C THR A 44 7.77 5.07 24.47
N GLY A 45 8.98 4.58 24.28
CA GLY A 45 9.26 3.16 24.07
C GLY A 45 8.81 2.68 22.67
N MET A 46 8.59 3.59 21.71
CA MET A 46 8.02 3.27 20.40
C MET A 46 8.88 3.86 19.29
N ILE A 47 8.86 3.23 18.11
CA ILE A 47 9.29 3.84 16.85
C ILE A 47 8.22 4.85 16.42
N ILE A 48 6.97 4.42 16.45
CA ILE A 48 5.77 5.22 16.23
C ILE A 48 4.61 4.49 16.92
N ASP A 49 3.62 5.22 17.37
CA ASP A 49 2.38 4.61 17.86
C ASP A 49 1.63 3.99 16.68
N PHE A 50 1.13 2.74 16.84
CA PHE A 50 0.39 2.05 15.78
C PHE A 50 -0.86 2.81 15.34
N ASP A 51 -1.53 3.51 16.26
CA ASP A 51 -2.73 4.29 15.92
C ASP A 51 -2.36 5.53 15.09
N ASP A 52 -1.25 6.18 15.39
CA ASP A 52 -0.77 7.32 14.61
C ASP A 52 -0.36 6.90 13.21
N LEU A 53 0.30 5.75 13.08
CA LEU A 53 0.61 5.16 11.78
C LEU A 53 -0.68 4.89 10.99
N SER A 54 -1.67 4.29 11.63
CA SER A 54 -2.93 3.94 10.98
C SER A 54 -3.71 5.16 10.51
N LYS A 55 -3.67 6.27 11.26
CA LYS A 55 -4.30 7.53 10.82
C LYS A 55 -3.73 8.02 9.50
N VAL A 56 -2.41 7.95 9.34
CA VAL A 56 -1.76 8.35 8.09
C VAL A 56 -2.12 7.39 6.95
N VAL A 57 -1.99 6.09 7.18
CA VAL A 57 -2.20 5.09 6.12
C VAL A 57 -3.66 5.06 5.69
N VAL A 58 -4.60 5.11 6.62
CA VAL A 58 -6.03 5.13 6.29
C VAL A 58 -6.39 6.42 5.54
N ASP A 59 -5.96 7.58 6.01
CA ASP A 59 -6.26 8.86 5.37
C ASP A 59 -5.66 8.96 3.96
N LYS A 60 -4.39 8.58 3.81
CA LYS A 60 -3.65 8.80 2.55
C LYS A 60 -3.84 7.69 1.53
N VAL A 61 -4.15 6.48 1.95
CA VAL A 61 -4.18 5.31 1.06
C VAL A 61 -5.50 4.56 1.14
N VAL A 62 -5.84 3.97 2.28
CA VAL A 62 -6.99 3.05 2.36
C VAL A 62 -8.30 3.74 1.98
N SER A 63 -8.55 4.94 2.49
CA SER A 63 -9.77 5.70 2.19
C SER A 63 -9.91 6.06 0.72
N LYS A 64 -8.80 6.11 -0.02
CA LYS A 64 -8.78 6.46 -1.44
C LYS A 64 -8.88 5.26 -2.36
N LEU A 65 -8.52 4.06 -1.89
CA LEU A 65 -8.48 2.84 -2.69
C LEU A 65 -9.62 1.88 -2.36
N ASP A 66 -10.08 1.85 -1.11
CA ASP A 66 -11.08 0.89 -0.65
C ASP A 66 -12.43 1.15 -1.30
N HIS A 67 -13.02 0.10 -1.87
CA HIS A 67 -14.29 0.14 -2.61
C HIS A 67 -14.24 1.12 -3.80
N ARG A 68 -13.08 1.24 -4.45
CA ARG A 68 -12.86 2.13 -5.58
C ARG A 68 -12.50 1.35 -6.84
N PHE A 69 -12.67 2.04 -7.97
CA PHE A 69 -12.17 1.62 -9.26
C PHE A 69 -10.76 2.21 -9.42
N LEU A 70 -9.73 1.38 -9.32
CA LEU A 70 -8.34 1.84 -9.24
C LEU A 70 -7.87 2.59 -10.48
N ASN A 71 -8.42 2.25 -11.66
CA ASN A 71 -8.03 2.90 -12.91
C ASN A 71 -8.38 4.39 -12.95
N ASP A 72 -9.29 4.88 -12.08
CA ASP A 72 -9.57 6.30 -11.96
C ASP A 72 -8.39 7.08 -11.36
N LEU A 73 -7.59 6.45 -10.50
CA LEU A 73 -6.43 7.07 -9.86
C LEU A 73 -5.11 6.64 -10.51
N ILE A 74 -5.05 5.38 -10.94
CA ILE A 74 -3.83 4.75 -11.46
C ILE A 74 -4.21 4.12 -12.80
N PRO A 75 -4.06 4.85 -13.93
CA PRO A 75 -4.56 4.37 -15.22
C PRO A 75 -4.08 2.98 -15.60
N LEU A 76 -2.79 2.68 -15.39
CA LEU A 76 -2.24 1.33 -15.55
C LEU A 76 -2.06 0.72 -14.17
N SER A 77 -3.11 0.14 -13.63
CA SER A 77 -3.24 -0.27 -12.23
C SER A 77 -2.68 -1.68 -11.95
N THR A 78 -1.47 -1.93 -12.42
CA THR A 78 -0.71 -3.12 -12.03
C THR A 78 -0.33 -3.05 -10.55
N ALA A 79 -0.04 -4.18 -9.91
CA ALA A 79 0.42 -4.21 -8.53
C ALA A 79 1.68 -3.34 -8.33
N GLU A 80 2.57 -3.31 -9.33
CA GLU A 80 3.77 -2.48 -9.32
C GLU A 80 3.43 -0.99 -9.28
N ASN A 81 2.56 -0.53 -10.17
CA ASN A 81 2.17 0.89 -10.22
C ASN A 81 1.33 1.29 -9.01
N ILE A 82 0.50 0.39 -8.48
CA ILE A 82 -0.21 0.62 -7.22
C ILE A 82 0.81 0.83 -6.09
N SER A 83 1.86 0.03 -6.04
CA SER A 83 2.90 0.15 -5.02
C SER A 83 3.63 1.49 -5.09
N VAL A 84 3.98 1.95 -6.29
CA VAL A 84 4.61 3.26 -6.48
C VAL A 84 3.66 4.38 -6.01
N TRP A 85 2.39 4.31 -6.41
CA TRP A 85 1.39 5.30 -6.00
C TRP A 85 1.24 5.35 -4.47
N ILE A 86 1.14 4.20 -3.81
CA ILE A 86 1.03 4.12 -2.35
C ILE A 86 2.25 4.74 -1.68
N TRP A 87 3.44 4.39 -2.15
CA TRP A 87 4.69 4.94 -1.62
C TRP A 87 4.71 6.46 -1.67
N GLU A 88 4.34 7.02 -2.82
CA GLU A 88 4.31 8.48 -3.01
C GLU A 88 3.31 9.17 -2.09
N GLN A 89 2.21 8.51 -1.73
CA GLN A 89 1.24 9.05 -0.78
C GLN A 89 1.76 9.01 0.66
N LEU A 90 2.51 7.99 1.03
CA LEU A 90 2.92 7.75 2.42
C LEU A 90 4.24 8.42 2.80
N LYS A 91 5.23 8.40 1.90
CA LYS A 91 6.60 8.83 2.23
C LYS A 91 6.69 10.24 2.79
N PRO A 92 5.97 11.25 2.27
CA PRO A 92 6.06 12.60 2.83
C PRO A 92 5.68 12.69 4.31
N ASP A 93 4.73 11.89 4.77
CA ASP A 93 4.26 11.90 6.16
C ASP A 93 4.91 10.82 7.02
N LEU A 94 5.64 9.89 6.42
CA LEU A 94 6.30 8.78 7.09
C LEU A 94 7.78 8.72 6.68
N PRO A 95 8.62 9.62 7.21
CA PRO A 95 10.03 9.66 6.81
C PRO A 95 10.79 8.37 7.13
N LEU A 96 10.33 7.58 8.11
CA LEU A 96 10.93 6.30 8.46
C LEU A 96 10.44 5.14 7.58
N LEU A 97 9.54 5.39 6.64
CA LEU A 97 9.06 4.36 5.71
C LEU A 97 10.24 3.75 4.95
N CYS A 98 10.41 2.44 5.07
CA CYS A 98 11.52 1.72 4.44
C CYS A 98 11.06 0.69 3.40
N GLN A 99 9.84 0.20 3.52
CA GLN A 99 9.32 -0.82 2.61
C GLN A 99 7.80 -0.86 2.66
N ILE A 100 7.18 -1.17 1.53
CA ILE A 100 5.78 -1.60 1.48
C ILE A 100 5.70 -2.94 0.74
N GLU A 101 4.66 -3.71 1.07
CA GLU A 101 4.36 -4.97 0.41
C GLU A 101 2.89 -4.93 0.01
N VAL A 102 2.62 -5.13 -1.28
CA VAL A 102 1.25 -5.09 -1.81
C VAL A 102 0.91 -6.47 -2.35
N TYR A 103 -0.07 -7.13 -1.72
CA TYR A 103 -0.60 -8.41 -2.15
C TYR A 103 -1.88 -8.18 -2.94
N GLU A 104 -1.85 -8.54 -4.20
CA GLU A 104 -3.05 -8.58 -5.05
C GLU A 104 -3.87 -9.83 -4.75
N THR A 105 -3.17 -10.95 -4.56
CA THR A 105 -3.72 -12.24 -4.11
C THR A 105 -2.83 -12.78 -2.99
N THR A 106 -3.19 -13.90 -2.39
CA THR A 106 -2.40 -14.49 -1.28
C THR A 106 -0.99 -14.90 -1.69
N ASP A 107 -0.77 -15.17 -2.97
CA ASP A 107 0.50 -15.67 -3.50
C ASP A 107 1.19 -14.70 -4.48
N ASN A 108 0.62 -13.53 -4.74
CA ASN A 108 1.21 -12.52 -5.63
C ASN A 108 1.45 -11.23 -4.88
N CYS A 109 2.70 -10.89 -4.69
CA CYS A 109 3.11 -9.73 -3.90
C CYS A 109 4.18 -8.92 -4.63
N VAL A 110 4.08 -7.60 -4.51
CA VAL A 110 5.13 -6.66 -4.90
C VAL A 110 5.71 -6.03 -3.65
N ILE A 111 7.02 -6.03 -3.54
CA ILE A 111 7.76 -5.36 -2.47
C ILE A 111 8.46 -4.15 -3.07
N TYR A 112 8.23 -2.98 -2.50
CA TYR A 112 8.78 -1.73 -3.01
C TYR A 112 9.45 -0.93 -1.90
N ARG A 113 10.63 -0.39 -2.19
CA ARG A 113 11.47 0.37 -1.26
C ARG A 113 11.77 1.79 -1.73
N GLY A 114 10.98 2.29 -2.67
CA GLY A 114 11.15 3.64 -3.20
C GLY A 114 12.07 3.74 -4.42
N VAL A 115 12.52 2.62 -4.91
CA VAL A 115 13.40 2.56 -6.09
C VAL A 115 13.07 1.37 -6.99
#